data_bcc9988154c6ced1d46d2e1d4d68d0be
#
_entry.id   bcc9988154c6ced1d46d2e1d4d68d0be
#
_cell.length_a   1.000
_cell.length_b   1.000
_cell.length_c   1.000
_cell.angle_alpha   90.00
_cell.angle_beta   90.00
_cell.angle_gamma   90.00
#
_symmetry.space_group_name_H-M   'P 1'
#
loop_
_entity.id
_entity.type
_entity.pdbx_description
1 polymer ?
#
loop_
_entity_poly.entity_id
_entity_poly.type
_entity_poly.pdbx_seq_one_letter_code
_entity_poly.pdbx_strand_id
1 'polypeptide(L)'
;MLKKITFLFLSFLLVVVSALLFVEFVLQVIPVVSKAVPVSKDKVYVYIIGESSSVGEPYDPKISYYKILGYIIGDKINNKNIDFIKIAGAGQGVDVQYWNYLIYRYTHPFKKGLAFIYAGKNSWDNGIRDKNYLTISKIKIFNLIKNSLLKNLSFEYNYEKLISVIESFGDEIVVATIEGNYAGFMPHLDADNILYKEEFDKIDDEILINKDYEKAKILLKELEEKEDSDKSWICYRYGKIAEFTAKNKEANDYYIEGVGFYGGLIPAKYQIDCIRNLAKKYNLPLVDIFEKIYDSGEIIGFNFYKDNQHPDIKLYITIAELFAKALKEKYGPGINIEKNNVTEKDVCEYFGFNDKDMYDVYRRSLDVTLVHSKENDNVNRYVFKKVDEYLNKITEMNPYEGEHKQAIISFYGMMTEALKGNKDRMFEIYKENKDIIEKNKYDIYARHCDWEEYNKWVSSYLGIKEFFDLSKR
;
A
#
# COMPACT_ATOMS: atom_id res chain seq x y z
N MET A 1 -55.43 -16.13 21.42
CA MET A 1 -54.50 -15.54 20.47
C MET A 1 -53.23 -15.06 21.16
N LEU A 2 -53.31 -14.24 22.19
CA LEU A 2 -52.16 -13.67 22.93
C LEU A 2 -51.18 -14.74 23.44
N LYS A 3 -51.67 -15.81 24.10
CA LYS A 3 -50.84 -16.91 24.64
C LYS A 3 -50.01 -17.63 23.54
N LYS A 4 -50.57 -17.79 22.31
CA LYS A 4 -49.84 -18.39 21.20
C LYS A 4 -48.74 -17.47 20.67
N ILE A 5 -49.01 -16.15 20.61
CA ILE A 5 -48.02 -15.15 20.19
C ILE A 5 -46.87 -15.08 21.22
N THR A 6 -47.19 -15.06 22.52
CA THR A 6 -46.19 -15.08 23.58
C THR A 6 -45.35 -16.36 23.55
N PHE A 7 -45.94 -17.50 23.29
CA PHE A 7 -45.19 -18.77 23.18
C PHE A 7 -44.25 -18.78 21.97
N LEU A 8 -44.73 -18.31 20.80
CA LEU A 8 -43.89 -18.20 19.60
C LEU A 8 -42.71 -17.22 19.81
N PHE A 9 -42.97 -16.08 20.46
CA PHE A 9 -41.95 -15.11 20.77
C PHE A 9 -40.90 -15.68 21.73
N LEU A 10 -41.34 -16.35 22.82
CA LEU A 10 -40.43 -16.98 23.77
C LEU A 10 -39.59 -18.10 23.12
N SER A 11 -40.23 -18.91 22.25
CA SER A 11 -39.52 -19.96 21.52
C SER A 11 -38.50 -19.38 20.56
N PHE A 12 -38.83 -18.30 19.83
CA PHE A 12 -37.90 -17.59 18.97
C PHE A 12 -36.72 -17.00 19.77
N LEU A 13 -37.03 -16.33 20.89
CA LEU A 13 -36.01 -15.78 21.80
C LEU A 13 -35.05 -16.86 22.33
N LEU A 14 -35.60 -18.02 22.71
CA LEU A 14 -34.81 -19.15 23.16
C LEU A 14 -33.85 -19.66 22.08
N VAL A 15 -34.34 -19.80 20.85
CA VAL A 15 -33.51 -20.20 19.69
C VAL A 15 -32.36 -19.19 19.47
N VAL A 16 -32.69 -17.90 19.46
CA VAL A 16 -31.69 -16.83 19.27
C VAL A 16 -30.63 -16.85 20.37
N VAL A 17 -31.06 -16.94 21.65
CA VAL A 17 -30.14 -17.02 22.78
C VAL A 17 -29.26 -18.26 22.71
N SER A 18 -29.84 -19.42 22.36
CA SER A 18 -29.07 -20.67 22.23
C SER A 18 -28.06 -20.58 21.09
N ALA A 19 -28.43 -19.97 19.95
CA ALA A 19 -27.51 -19.74 18.84
C ALA A 19 -26.36 -18.80 19.24
N LEU A 20 -26.65 -17.72 19.95
CA LEU A 20 -25.62 -16.80 20.44
C LEU A 20 -24.67 -17.47 21.44
N LEU A 21 -25.20 -18.30 22.37
CA LEU A 21 -24.39 -19.07 23.31
C LEU A 21 -23.52 -20.10 22.60
N PHE A 22 -24.04 -20.75 21.55
CA PHE A 22 -23.24 -21.68 20.75
C PHE A 22 -22.14 -20.96 19.98
N VAL A 23 -22.43 -19.83 19.37
CA VAL A 23 -21.41 -19.00 18.69
C VAL A 23 -20.34 -18.56 19.68
N GLU A 24 -20.73 -18.05 20.85
CA GLU A 24 -19.78 -17.65 21.90
C GLU A 24 -18.91 -18.83 22.33
N PHE A 25 -19.51 -20.02 22.54
CA PHE A 25 -18.75 -21.24 22.87
C PHE A 25 -17.72 -21.54 21.79
N VAL A 26 -18.10 -21.54 20.52
CA VAL A 26 -17.18 -21.75 19.38
C VAL A 26 -16.06 -20.72 19.38
N LEU A 27 -16.39 -19.43 19.57
CA LEU A 27 -15.41 -18.34 19.62
C LEU A 27 -14.44 -18.48 20.79
N GLN A 28 -14.84 -19.07 21.92
CA GLN A 28 -13.98 -19.31 23.07
C GLN A 28 -13.09 -20.56 22.88
N VAL A 29 -13.68 -21.64 22.37
CA VAL A 29 -13.04 -22.96 22.33
C VAL A 29 -12.02 -23.07 21.19
N ILE A 30 -12.35 -22.56 19.99
CA ILE A 30 -11.45 -22.72 18.83
C ILE A 30 -10.05 -22.14 19.07
N PRO A 31 -9.85 -20.92 19.59
CA PRO A 31 -8.52 -20.41 19.87
C PRO A 31 -7.77 -21.24 20.92
N VAL A 32 -8.47 -21.74 21.95
CA VAL A 32 -7.87 -22.60 22.98
C VAL A 32 -7.37 -23.91 22.36
N VAL A 33 -8.21 -24.56 21.55
CA VAL A 33 -7.84 -25.79 20.83
C VAL A 33 -6.69 -25.51 19.86
N SER A 34 -6.78 -24.44 19.07
CA SER A 34 -5.73 -24.05 18.13
C SER A 34 -4.37 -23.83 18.83
N LYS A 35 -4.39 -23.17 20.00
CA LYS A 35 -3.19 -22.92 20.81
C LYS A 35 -2.55 -24.21 21.32
N ALA A 36 -3.38 -25.21 21.66
CA ALA A 36 -2.95 -26.50 22.16
C ALA A 36 -2.47 -27.46 21.05
N VAL A 37 -2.80 -27.18 19.78
CA VAL A 37 -2.36 -27.99 18.64
C VAL A 37 -0.85 -27.97 18.53
N PRO A 38 -0.16 -29.12 18.41
CA PRO A 38 1.27 -29.15 18.16
C PRO A 38 1.58 -28.58 16.77
N VAL A 39 2.73 -27.93 16.64
CA VAL A 39 3.24 -27.47 15.35
C VAL A 39 3.39 -28.69 14.41
N SER A 40 2.96 -28.55 13.16
CA SER A 40 3.09 -29.62 12.16
C SER A 40 4.52 -30.18 12.14
N LYS A 41 4.63 -31.51 11.98
CA LYS A 41 5.94 -32.19 11.91
C LYS A 41 6.65 -31.93 10.57
N ASP A 42 5.88 -31.73 9.50
CA ASP A 42 6.39 -31.74 8.13
C ASP A 42 6.44 -30.32 7.49
N LYS A 43 5.66 -29.39 8.02
CA LYS A 43 5.49 -28.06 7.45
C LYS A 43 5.53 -26.95 8.49
N VAL A 44 5.95 -25.77 8.06
CA VAL A 44 5.75 -24.51 8.78
C VAL A 44 4.76 -23.66 7.99
N TYR A 45 3.61 -23.37 8.58
CA TYR A 45 2.65 -22.45 7.99
C TYR A 45 3.11 -21.01 8.23
N VAL A 46 3.20 -20.22 7.17
CA VAL A 46 3.59 -18.81 7.25
C VAL A 46 2.46 -17.94 6.70
N TYR A 47 1.79 -17.22 7.57
CA TYR A 47 0.69 -16.31 7.24
C TYR A 47 1.25 -14.98 6.77
N ILE A 48 0.99 -14.65 5.52
CA ILE A 48 1.37 -13.35 4.94
C ILE A 48 0.20 -12.39 5.14
N ILE A 49 0.36 -11.49 6.10
CA ILE A 49 -0.65 -10.51 6.50
C ILE A 49 -0.18 -9.14 6.03
N GLY A 50 -0.99 -8.48 5.20
CA GLY A 50 -0.64 -7.17 4.66
C GLY A 50 -1.50 -6.77 3.48
N GLU A 51 -1.00 -5.83 2.71
CA GLU A 51 -1.70 -5.10 1.68
C GLU A 51 -1.13 -5.44 0.29
N SER A 52 -1.35 -4.57 -0.71
CA SER A 52 -0.86 -4.76 -2.07
C SER A 52 0.66 -5.03 -2.15
N SER A 53 1.47 -4.36 -1.33
CA SER A 53 2.92 -4.63 -1.23
C SER A 53 3.22 -6.05 -0.74
N SER A 54 2.38 -6.61 0.14
CA SER A 54 2.51 -8.02 0.58
C SER A 54 1.98 -9.01 -0.46
N VAL A 55 1.01 -8.61 -1.27
CA VAL A 55 0.56 -9.39 -2.44
C VAL A 55 1.68 -9.51 -3.47
N GLY A 56 2.48 -8.46 -3.65
CA GLY A 56 3.58 -8.38 -4.61
C GLY A 56 3.35 -7.38 -5.74
N GLU A 57 2.38 -6.44 -5.56
CA GLU A 57 2.15 -5.39 -6.57
C GLU A 57 3.41 -4.55 -6.81
N PRO A 58 3.69 -4.17 -8.06
CA PRO A 58 2.99 -4.49 -9.31
C PRO A 58 3.47 -5.76 -10.02
N TYR A 59 4.26 -6.64 -9.36
CA TYR A 59 4.90 -7.84 -9.92
C TYR A 59 4.11 -9.14 -9.66
N ASP A 60 2.95 -9.05 -8.99
CA ASP A 60 2.10 -10.22 -8.77
C ASP A 60 1.60 -10.83 -10.11
N PRO A 61 1.32 -12.13 -10.15
CA PRO A 61 1.47 -13.09 -9.06
C PRO A 61 2.88 -13.70 -8.94
N LYS A 62 3.86 -13.29 -9.75
CA LYS A 62 5.14 -13.97 -9.86
C LYS A 62 6.09 -13.61 -8.71
N ILE A 63 6.28 -12.32 -8.43
CA ILE A 63 7.26 -11.82 -7.47
C ILE A 63 6.56 -11.16 -6.27
N SER A 64 7.07 -11.44 -5.07
CA SER A 64 6.74 -10.76 -3.81
C SER A 64 7.85 -11.02 -2.80
N TYR A 65 7.95 -10.21 -1.74
CA TYR A 65 9.02 -10.37 -0.76
C TYR A 65 9.05 -11.77 -0.12
N TYR A 66 7.89 -12.37 0.20
CA TYR A 66 7.85 -13.67 0.86
C TYR A 66 8.26 -14.81 -0.08
N LYS A 67 8.02 -14.70 -1.38
CA LYS A 67 8.52 -15.67 -2.37
C LYS A 67 10.04 -15.56 -2.53
N ILE A 68 10.56 -14.32 -2.58
CA ILE A 68 12.00 -14.08 -2.59
C ILE A 68 12.62 -14.60 -1.29
N LEU A 69 11.97 -14.42 -0.15
CA LEU A 69 12.41 -14.99 1.12
C LEU A 69 12.51 -16.52 1.03
N GLY A 70 11.49 -17.19 0.48
CA GLY A 70 11.53 -18.63 0.24
C GLY A 70 12.75 -19.04 -0.61
N TYR A 71 12.99 -18.31 -1.70
CA TYR A 71 14.17 -18.51 -2.56
C TYR A 71 15.51 -18.33 -1.80
N ILE A 72 15.59 -17.32 -0.92
CA ILE A 72 16.80 -17.06 -0.12
C ILE A 72 17.07 -18.19 0.89
N ILE A 73 16.04 -18.71 1.55
CA ILE A 73 16.20 -19.71 2.63
C ILE A 73 15.86 -21.14 2.19
N GLY A 74 15.73 -21.41 0.87
CA GLY A 74 15.47 -22.74 0.32
C GLY A 74 14.11 -23.30 0.72
N ASP A 75 13.09 -22.45 0.90
CA ASP A 75 11.72 -22.81 1.30
C ASP A 75 11.63 -23.67 2.57
N LYS A 76 12.58 -23.49 3.52
CA LYS A 76 12.65 -24.28 4.75
C LYS A 76 12.90 -23.45 6.01
N ILE A 77 12.22 -23.85 7.09
CA ILE A 77 12.47 -23.41 8.47
C ILE A 77 12.60 -24.66 9.35
N ASN A 78 13.70 -24.79 10.09
CA ASN A 78 13.98 -25.98 10.93
C ASN A 78 13.86 -27.31 10.15
N ASN A 79 14.39 -27.34 8.92
CA ASN A 79 14.30 -28.48 7.97
C ASN A 79 12.88 -28.89 7.57
N LYS A 80 11.85 -28.06 7.86
CA LYS A 80 10.47 -28.26 7.44
C LYS A 80 10.14 -27.34 6.26
N ASN A 81 9.39 -27.84 5.30
CA ASN A 81 8.95 -27.06 4.16
C ASN A 81 8.00 -25.92 4.60
N ILE A 82 8.16 -24.75 4.00
CA ILE A 82 7.27 -23.62 4.24
C ILE A 82 6.01 -23.77 3.38
N ASP A 83 4.87 -23.50 3.98
CA ASP A 83 3.58 -23.34 3.30
C ASP A 83 3.10 -21.90 3.52
N PHE A 84 3.34 -21.04 2.52
CA PHE A 84 2.92 -19.64 2.58
C PHE A 84 1.43 -19.52 2.35
N ILE A 85 0.74 -18.94 3.32
CA ILE A 85 -0.71 -18.70 3.32
C ILE A 85 -0.95 -17.22 3.15
N LYS A 86 -1.34 -16.80 1.96
CA LYS A 86 -1.61 -15.41 1.64
C LYS A 86 -2.96 -15.00 2.22
N ILE A 87 -2.94 -14.17 3.25
CA ILE A 87 -4.10 -13.46 3.83
C ILE A 87 -4.16 -12.02 3.29
N ALA A 88 -3.02 -11.53 2.82
CA ALA A 88 -2.87 -10.20 2.25
C ALA A 88 -3.82 -9.93 1.07
N GLY A 89 -4.31 -8.68 0.99
CA GLY A 89 -5.17 -8.20 -0.11
C GLY A 89 -4.92 -6.74 -0.45
N ALA A 90 -4.96 -6.41 -1.75
CA ALA A 90 -4.77 -5.05 -2.23
C ALA A 90 -5.86 -4.10 -1.70
N GLY A 91 -5.48 -2.85 -1.34
CA GLY A 91 -6.40 -1.83 -0.85
C GLY A 91 -6.99 -2.08 0.55
N GLN A 92 -6.53 -3.11 1.27
CA GLN A 92 -7.09 -3.50 2.56
C GLN A 92 -6.26 -2.91 3.70
N GLY A 93 -6.91 -2.22 4.64
CA GLY A 93 -6.26 -1.74 5.87
C GLY A 93 -6.10 -2.83 6.94
N VAL A 94 -5.45 -2.47 8.05
CA VAL A 94 -5.17 -3.39 9.18
C VAL A 94 -6.44 -3.97 9.80
N ASP A 95 -7.54 -3.21 9.83
CA ASP A 95 -8.85 -3.64 10.32
C ASP A 95 -9.42 -4.80 9.47
N VAL A 96 -9.26 -4.72 8.13
CA VAL A 96 -9.68 -5.80 7.22
C VAL A 96 -8.77 -7.01 7.37
N GLN A 97 -7.46 -6.81 7.55
CA GLN A 97 -6.51 -7.89 7.81
C GLN A 97 -6.84 -8.67 9.09
N TYR A 98 -7.29 -7.98 10.14
CA TYR A 98 -7.80 -8.62 11.34
C TYR A 98 -8.94 -9.61 11.04
N TRP A 99 -9.94 -9.18 10.24
CA TRP A 99 -11.08 -10.03 9.89
C TRP A 99 -10.68 -11.20 9.01
N ASN A 100 -9.84 -10.96 8.00
CA ASN A 100 -9.37 -12.00 7.10
C ASN A 100 -8.60 -13.09 7.87
N TYR A 101 -7.69 -12.69 8.76
CA TYR A 101 -6.95 -13.61 9.61
C TYR A 101 -7.89 -14.38 10.54
N LEU A 102 -8.81 -13.68 11.21
CA LEU A 102 -9.76 -14.29 12.13
C LEU A 102 -10.60 -15.36 11.44
N ILE A 103 -11.23 -15.03 10.30
CA ILE A 103 -12.07 -15.97 9.52
C ILE A 103 -11.23 -17.17 9.08
N TYR A 104 -10.01 -16.92 8.56
CA TYR A 104 -9.13 -17.99 8.13
C TYR A 104 -8.81 -18.94 9.28
N ARG A 105 -8.45 -18.42 10.46
CA ARG A 105 -8.07 -19.25 11.62
C ARG A 105 -9.25 -20.01 12.23
N TYR A 106 -10.46 -19.45 12.22
CA TYR A 106 -11.65 -20.19 12.66
C TYR A 106 -12.00 -21.35 11.71
N THR A 107 -11.74 -21.21 10.42
CA THR A 107 -11.95 -22.27 9.43
C THR A 107 -10.78 -23.27 9.35
N HIS A 108 -9.59 -22.91 9.84
CA HIS A 108 -8.38 -23.73 9.80
C HIS A 108 -7.67 -23.77 11.18
N PRO A 109 -8.34 -24.22 12.25
CA PRO A 109 -7.83 -24.09 13.62
C PRO A 109 -6.55 -24.92 13.87
N PHE A 110 -6.30 -25.96 13.09
CA PHE A 110 -5.19 -26.88 13.28
C PHE A 110 -3.88 -26.48 12.54
N LYS A 111 -3.88 -25.37 11.82
CA LYS A 111 -2.70 -24.85 11.13
C LYS A 111 -1.96 -23.83 12.00
N LYS A 112 -1.28 -24.29 13.06
CA LYS A 112 -0.44 -23.40 13.87
C LYS A 112 0.83 -23.02 13.12
N GLY A 113 1.20 -21.74 13.15
CA GLY A 113 2.29 -21.23 12.33
C GLY A 113 2.93 -19.93 12.80
N LEU A 114 3.42 -19.17 11.85
CA LEU A 114 4.13 -17.92 12.00
C LEU A 114 3.44 -16.85 11.15
N ALA A 115 3.09 -15.72 11.73
CA ALA A 115 2.48 -14.59 11.03
C ALA A 115 3.53 -13.52 10.72
N PHE A 116 3.64 -13.12 9.47
CA PHE A 116 4.37 -11.94 9.04
C PHE A 116 3.39 -10.81 8.85
N ILE A 117 3.53 -9.74 9.63
CA ILE A 117 2.69 -8.55 9.53
C ILE A 117 3.50 -7.45 8.83
N TYR A 118 3.17 -7.16 7.58
CA TYR A 118 3.67 -6.04 6.81
C TYR A 118 2.47 -5.29 6.26
N ALA A 119 1.83 -4.52 7.12
CA ALA A 119 0.52 -3.88 6.90
C ALA A 119 0.48 -2.49 7.54
N GLY A 120 -0.39 -1.64 7.04
CA GLY A 120 -0.68 -0.32 7.60
C GLY A 120 -0.61 0.84 6.62
N LYS A 121 -0.15 0.63 5.37
CA LYS A 121 -0.08 1.68 4.34
C LYS A 121 -1.47 2.19 3.94
N ASN A 122 -2.47 1.30 3.90
CA ASN A 122 -3.86 1.64 3.58
C ASN A 122 -4.72 1.89 4.84
N SER A 123 -4.10 2.09 5.99
CA SER A 123 -4.81 2.33 7.25
C SER A 123 -4.81 3.80 7.58
N TRP A 124 -5.95 4.42 7.45
CA TRP A 124 -6.15 5.85 7.68
C TRP A 124 -6.50 6.07 9.14
N ASP A 125 -5.85 7.03 9.80
CA ASP A 125 -6.20 7.44 11.14
C ASP A 125 -7.22 8.58 11.08
N ASN A 126 -8.46 8.28 11.43
CA ASN A 126 -9.51 9.30 11.49
C ASN A 126 -9.46 10.16 12.76
N GLY A 127 -8.32 10.21 13.44
CA GLY A 127 -8.08 11.12 14.56
C GLY A 127 -8.79 10.78 15.87
N ILE A 128 -9.49 9.64 15.98
CA ILE A 128 -10.12 9.21 17.23
C ILE A 128 -9.07 8.58 18.13
N ARG A 129 -8.40 9.41 18.93
CA ARG A 129 -7.39 9.01 19.93
C ARG A 129 -7.98 8.61 21.27
N ASP A 130 -9.23 8.18 21.35
CA ASP A 130 -9.86 7.91 22.65
C ASP A 130 -9.40 6.57 23.23
N LYS A 131 -8.50 6.64 24.22
CA LYS A 131 -7.95 5.47 24.95
C LYS A 131 -9.00 4.67 25.73
N ASN A 132 -10.21 5.19 25.89
CA ASN A 132 -11.26 4.56 26.69
C ASN A 132 -11.97 3.37 26.01
N TYR A 133 -11.66 3.08 24.74
CA TYR A 133 -12.28 1.98 23.99
C TYR A 133 -11.62 0.61 24.24
N LEU A 134 -10.53 0.54 25.00
CA LEU A 134 -9.74 -0.68 25.24
C LEU A 134 -10.34 -1.66 26.26
N THR A 135 -11.55 -1.43 26.77
CA THR A 135 -12.18 -2.41 27.67
C THR A 135 -12.64 -3.61 26.86
N ILE A 136 -11.76 -4.57 26.72
CA ILE A 136 -12.06 -5.86 26.08
C ILE A 136 -13.05 -6.61 26.97
N SER A 137 -14.28 -6.79 26.50
CA SER A 137 -15.25 -7.66 27.17
C SER A 137 -14.74 -9.10 27.17
N LYS A 138 -14.97 -9.83 28.27
CA LYS A 138 -14.71 -11.28 28.35
C LYS A 138 -15.59 -12.07 27.35
N ILE A 139 -16.71 -11.48 26.93
CA ILE A 139 -17.65 -12.06 25.96
C ILE A 139 -17.20 -11.73 24.53
N LYS A 140 -16.68 -12.72 23.80
CA LYS A 140 -16.09 -12.53 22.45
C LYS A 140 -17.09 -12.05 21.41
N ILE A 141 -18.33 -12.54 21.45
CA ILE A 141 -19.38 -12.08 20.53
C ILE A 141 -19.67 -10.58 20.70
N PHE A 142 -19.60 -10.05 21.92
CA PHE A 142 -19.75 -8.62 22.18
C PHE A 142 -18.59 -7.82 21.58
N ASN A 143 -17.37 -8.34 21.64
CA ASN A 143 -16.21 -7.71 21.02
C ASN A 143 -16.34 -7.72 19.48
N LEU A 144 -16.84 -8.81 18.89
CA LEU A 144 -17.07 -8.88 17.45
C LEU A 144 -18.14 -7.87 17.01
N ILE A 145 -19.27 -7.79 17.72
CA ILE A 145 -20.33 -6.80 17.42
C ILE A 145 -19.80 -5.37 17.62
N LYS A 146 -19.16 -5.09 18.75
CA LYS A 146 -18.54 -3.79 19.03
C LYS A 146 -17.57 -3.40 17.91
N ASN A 147 -16.69 -4.32 17.51
CA ASN A 147 -15.69 -4.07 16.48
C ASN A 147 -16.28 -3.89 15.07
N SER A 148 -17.43 -4.52 14.78
CA SER A 148 -18.14 -4.32 13.51
C SER A 148 -18.92 -3.00 13.45
N LEU A 149 -19.32 -2.48 14.60
CA LEU A 149 -20.06 -1.20 14.73
C LEU A 149 -19.13 0.01 14.83
N LEU A 150 -17.92 -0.17 15.39
CA LEU A 150 -16.91 0.87 15.52
C LEU A 150 -16.09 0.93 14.22
N LYS A 151 -16.60 1.62 13.23
CA LYS A 151 -15.81 2.05 12.07
C LYS A 151 -14.91 3.21 12.52
N ASN A 152 -13.67 3.24 12.01
CA ASN A 152 -12.73 4.37 12.23
C ASN A 152 -12.03 4.42 13.60
N LEU A 153 -11.51 3.29 14.04
CA LEU A 153 -10.64 3.23 15.22
C LEU A 153 -9.21 3.68 14.86
N SER A 154 -8.45 4.13 15.86
CA SER A 154 -7.07 4.55 15.65
C SER A 154 -6.21 3.43 15.03
N PHE A 155 -5.17 3.81 14.33
CA PHE A 155 -4.19 2.89 13.75
C PHE A 155 -3.61 1.94 14.82
N GLU A 156 -3.18 2.49 15.95
CA GLU A 156 -2.62 1.72 17.08
C GLU A 156 -3.60 0.65 17.58
N TYR A 157 -4.88 1.01 17.77
CA TYR A 157 -5.88 0.06 18.24
C TYR A 157 -6.11 -1.09 17.25
N ASN A 158 -6.22 -0.80 15.96
CA ASN A 158 -6.44 -1.82 14.95
C ASN A 158 -5.23 -2.76 14.84
N TYR A 159 -4.02 -2.21 14.94
CA TYR A 159 -2.80 -3.00 14.90
C TYR A 159 -2.64 -3.90 16.13
N GLU A 160 -2.90 -3.34 17.32
CA GLU A 160 -2.86 -4.09 18.58
C GLU A 160 -3.91 -5.22 18.62
N LYS A 161 -5.09 -4.95 18.10
CA LYS A 161 -6.15 -5.94 17.92
C LYS A 161 -5.74 -7.08 16.99
N LEU A 162 -5.06 -6.77 15.88
CA LEU A 162 -4.50 -7.78 14.98
C LEU A 162 -3.47 -8.65 15.70
N ILE A 163 -2.51 -8.05 16.41
CA ILE A 163 -1.53 -8.79 17.23
C ILE A 163 -2.24 -9.71 18.21
N SER A 164 -3.18 -9.18 18.99
CA SER A 164 -3.89 -9.93 20.03
C SER A 164 -4.67 -11.12 19.49
N VAL A 165 -5.28 -11.00 18.33
CA VAL A 165 -6.00 -12.13 17.72
C VAL A 165 -5.04 -13.22 17.26
N ILE A 166 -3.89 -12.86 16.68
CA ILE A 166 -2.87 -13.82 16.25
C ILE A 166 -2.33 -14.60 17.46
N GLU A 167 -1.98 -13.90 18.53
CA GLU A 167 -1.53 -14.53 19.80
C GLU A 167 -2.60 -15.43 20.42
N SER A 168 -3.89 -15.09 20.28
CA SER A 168 -4.99 -15.89 20.81
C SER A 168 -5.07 -17.27 20.18
N PHE A 169 -4.63 -17.43 18.94
CA PHE A 169 -4.50 -18.73 18.25
C PHE A 169 -3.17 -19.43 18.52
N GLY A 170 -2.22 -18.77 19.20
CA GLY A 170 -0.91 -19.31 19.52
C GLY A 170 0.06 -19.30 18.34
N ASP A 171 -0.20 -18.52 17.32
CA ASP A 171 0.72 -18.31 16.22
C ASP A 171 1.83 -17.34 16.65
N GLU A 172 3.04 -17.56 16.16
CA GLU A 172 4.18 -16.65 16.36
C GLU A 172 4.06 -15.45 15.42
N ILE A 173 4.64 -14.33 15.82
CA ILE A 173 4.54 -13.09 15.07
C ILE A 173 5.93 -12.55 14.74
N VAL A 174 6.10 -12.04 13.53
CA VAL A 174 7.18 -11.14 13.09
C VAL A 174 6.52 -9.92 12.48
N VAL A 175 6.88 -8.74 12.96
CA VAL A 175 6.28 -7.47 12.53
C VAL A 175 7.28 -6.70 11.68
N ALA A 176 6.81 -6.07 10.61
CA ALA A 176 7.63 -5.18 9.79
C ALA A 176 7.12 -3.73 9.87
N THR A 177 8.04 -2.76 9.87
CA THR A 177 7.67 -1.35 9.64
C THR A 177 7.21 -1.17 8.20
N ILE A 178 6.38 -0.16 8.00
CA ILE A 178 5.88 0.26 6.69
C ILE A 178 6.66 1.48 6.20
N GLU A 179 6.65 1.67 4.91
CA GLU A 179 7.33 2.76 4.21
C GLU A 179 6.55 3.17 2.95
N GLY A 180 6.94 4.26 2.28
CA GLY A 180 6.30 4.74 1.08
C GLY A 180 7.19 5.64 0.23
N ASN A 181 6.71 6.05 -0.92
CA ASN A 181 7.40 6.92 -1.85
C ASN A 181 7.27 8.39 -1.43
N TYR A 182 8.03 8.79 -0.43
CA TYR A 182 7.94 10.14 0.16
C TYR A 182 8.33 11.26 -0.80
N ALA A 183 9.36 11.03 -1.61
CA ALA A 183 9.86 12.05 -2.54
C ALA A 183 9.10 12.10 -3.86
N GLY A 184 8.48 11.00 -4.27
CA GLY A 184 7.81 10.90 -5.56
C GLY A 184 6.45 11.59 -5.61
N PHE A 185 5.77 11.71 -4.49
CA PHE A 185 4.40 12.25 -4.45
C PHE A 185 4.27 13.33 -3.38
N MET A 186 3.57 14.40 -3.73
CA MET A 186 3.21 15.41 -2.74
C MET A 186 2.26 14.80 -1.70
N PRO A 187 2.34 15.26 -0.44
CA PRO A 187 1.36 14.87 0.57
C PRO A 187 -0.06 15.20 0.12
N HIS A 188 -0.98 14.26 0.37
CA HIS A 188 -2.39 14.45 0.06
C HIS A 188 -2.99 15.54 0.94
N LEU A 189 -3.80 16.42 0.36
CA LEU A 189 -4.59 17.41 1.07
C LEU A 189 -6.06 17.22 0.74
N ASP A 190 -6.92 17.54 1.70
CA ASP A 190 -8.36 17.73 1.40
C ASP A 190 -8.50 18.92 0.44
N ALA A 191 -8.62 18.58 -0.82
CA ALA A 191 -8.29 19.43 -1.97
C ALA A 191 -9.23 20.60 -2.25
N ASP A 192 -10.31 20.75 -1.48
CA ASP A 192 -11.28 21.84 -1.74
C ASP A 192 -10.78 23.22 -1.33
N ASN A 193 -9.63 23.32 -0.64
CA ASN A 193 -9.14 24.58 -0.06
C ASN A 193 -7.61 24.73 -0.10
N ILE A 194 -6.94 24.49 -1.23
CA ILE A 194 -5.52 24.85 -1.29
C ILE A 194 -5.39 26.37 -1.36
N LEU A 195 -5.17 26.95 -0.21
CA LEU A 195 -4.77 28.34 -0.13
C LEU A 195 -3.37 28.50 -0.76
N TYR A 196 -3.15 29.65 -1.40
CA TYR A 196 -1.82 30.00 -1.94
C TYR A 196 -1.31 29.15 -3.11
N LYS A 197 -2.20 28.60 -3.93
CA LYS A 197 -1.83 27.79 -5.10
C LYS A 197 -0.89 28.53 -6.06
N GLU A 198 -1.20 29.80 -6.38
CA GLU A 198 -0.38 30.62 -7.26
C GLU A 198 1.04 30.86 -6.73
N GLU A 199 1.18 30.99 -5.41
CA GLU A 199 2.47 31.12 -4.75
C GLU A 199 3.26 29.81 -4.85
N PHE A 200 2.63 28.66 -4.62
CA PHE A 200 3.27 27.36 -4.82
C PHE A 200 3.69 27.15 -6.26
N ASP A 201 2.88 27.52 -7.25
CA ASP A 201 3.24 27.41 -8.66
C ASP A 201 4.47 28.27 -9.00
N LYS A 202 4.57 29.50 -8.45
CA LYS A 202 5.76 30.36 -8.60
C LYS A 202 7.01 29.75 -7.96
N ILE A 203 6.86 29.13 -6.78
CA ILE A 203 7.97 28.44 -6.12
C ILE A 203 8.42 27.24 -6.95
N ASP A 204 7.49 26.46 -7.50
CA ASP A 204 7.80 25.33 -8.38
C ASP A 204 8.50 25.78 -9.67
N ASP A 205 8.17 26.95 -10.21
CA ASP A 205 8.90 27.54 -11.35
C ASP A 205 10.35 27.90 -11.00
N GLU A 206 10.57 28.48 -9.81
CA GLU A 206 11.94 28.76 -9.36
C GLU A 206 12.74 27.47 -9.17
N ILE A 207 12.14 26.40 -8.64
CA ILE A 207 12.81 25.12 -8.42
C ILE A 207 13.07 24.37 -9.73
N LEU A 208 12.05 24.22 -10.58
CA LEU A 208 12.09 23.31 -11.72
C LEU A 208 12.63 23.97 -13.00
N ILE A 209 12.31 25.25 -13.23
CA ILE A 209 12.63 25.98 -14.46
C ILE A 209 13.88 26.83 -14.26
N ASN A 210 13.83 27.76 -13.30
CA ASN A 210 14.90 28.74 -13.08
C ASN A 210 16.09 28.15 -12.31
N LYS A 211 15.86 27.07 -11.55
CA LYS A 211 16.84 26.43 -10.65
C LYS A 211 17.45 27.43 -9.63
N ASP A 212 16.67 28.46 -9.29
CA ASP A 212 17.03 29.46 -8.29
C ASP A 212 16.53 29.01 -6.91
N TYR A 213 17.28 28.08 -6.31
CA TYR A 213 16.91 27.48 -5.03
C TYR A 213 16.92 28.47 -3.87
N GLU A 214 17.75 29.51 -3.92
CA GLU A 214 17.77 30.53 -2.86
C GLU A 214 16.53 31.42 -2.92
N LYS A 215 16.12 31.82 -4.11
CA LYS A 215 14.88 32.56 -4.29
C LYS A 215 13.65 31.72 -3.89
N ALA A 216 13.65 30.43 -4.26
CA ALA A 216 12.59 29.51 -3.86
C ALA A 216 12.49 29.38 -2.33
N LYS A 217 13.60 29.32 -1.61
CA LYS A 217 13.63 29.30 -0.13
C LYS A 217 13.08 30.60 0.47
N ILE A 218 13.40 31.76 -0.11
CA ILE A 218 12.85 33.04 0.36
C ILE A 218 11.33 33.03 0.23
N LEU A 219 10.80 32.64 -0.94
CA LEU A 219 9.37 32.56 -1.17
C LEU A 219 8.66 31.54 -0.25
N LEU A 220 9.29 30.38 -0.01
CA LEU A 220 8.77 29.40 0.93
C LEU A 220 8.72 29.96 2.35
N LYS A 221 9.74 30.70 2.79
CA LYS A 221 9.75 31.31 4.11
C LYS A 221 8.67 32.40 4.26
N GLU A 222 8.48 33.23 3.24
CA GLU A 222 7.38 34.21 3.21
C GLU A 222 6.01 33.53 3.28
N LEU A 223 5.87 32.37 2.63
CA LEU A 223 4.64 31.59 2.65
C LEU A 223 4.42 30.89 4.01
N GLU A 224 5.48 30.42 4.66
CA GLU A 224 5.43 29.80 5.99
C GLU A 224 4.95 30.76 7.09
N GLU A 225 5.20 32.07 6.92
CA GLU A 225 4.75 33.13 7.83
C GLU A 225 3.26 33.48 7.67
N LYS A 226 2.60 33.00 6.59
CA LYS A 226 1.18 33.27 6.37
C LYS A 226 0.31 32.33 7.23
N GLU A 227 -0.78 32.89 7.74
CA GLU A 227 -1.81 32.12 8.44
C GLU A 227 -2.45 31.10 7.50
N ASP A 228 -2.69 29.90 7.99
CA ASP A 228 -3.28 28.77 7.25
C ASP A 228 -2.45 28.27 6.05
N SER A 229 -1.13 28.58 6.00
CA SER A 229 -0.25 28.02 4.98
C SER A 229 -0.09 26.49 5.17
N ASP A 230 -0.09 25.74 4.05
CA ASP A 230 0.06 24.30 4.11
C ASP A 230 1.50 23.86 4.37
N LYS A 231 1.78 23.48 5.61
CA LYS A 231 3.11 23.05 6.06
C LYS A 231 3.61 21.79 5.33
N SER A 232 2.70 20.87 4.97
CA SER A 232 3.07 19.65 4.26
C SER A 232 3.65 19.96 2.89
N TRP A 233 3.01 20.88 2.19
CA TRP A 233 3.46 21.31 0.87
C TRP A 233 4.72 22.16 0.90
N ILE A 234 4.88 22.96 1.95
CA ILE A 234 6.11 23.72 2.21
C ILE A 234 7.26 22.75 2.48
N CYS A 235 7.11 21.80 3.40
CA CYS A 235 8.12 20.77 3.69
C CYS A 235 8.49 19.98 2.45
N TYR A 236 7.51 19.56 1.63
CA TYR A 236 7.79 18.84 0.39
C TYR A 236 8.71 19.62 -0.56
N ARG A 237 8.51 20.94 -0.71
CA ARG A 237 9.36 21.79 -1.56
C ARG A 237 10.74 22.06 -0.97
N TYR A 238 10.86 22.22 0.35
CA TYR A 238 12.16 22.22 1.01
C TYR A 238 12.89 20.89 0.74
N GLY A 239 12.18 19.76 0.82
CA GLY A 239 12.71 18.45 0.45
C GLY A 239 13.22 18.43 -0.99
N LYS A 240 12.45 18.97 -1.97
CA LYS A 240 12.89 19.06 -3.37
C LYS A 240 14.13 19.92 -3.55
N ILE A 241 14.22 21.05 -2.87
CA ILE A 241 15.42 21.89 -2.92
C ILE A 241 16.63 21.13 -2.35
N ALA A 242 16.46 20.44 -1.22
CA ALA A 242 17.53 19.64 -0.62
C ALA A 242 17.95 18.48 -1.55
N GLU A 243 17.00 17.76 -2.16
CA GLU A 243 17.26 16.72 -3.17
C GLU A 243 18.08 17.26 -4.34
N PHE A 244 17.67 18.38 -4.95
CA PHE A 244 18.36 18.96 -6.10
C PHE A 244 19.72 19.60 -5.75
N THR A 245 19.98 19.83 -4.45
CA THR A 245 21.28 20.28 -3.94
C THR A 245 22.10 19.14 -3.33
N ALA A 246 21.73 17.86 -3.62
CA ALA A 246 22.43 16.64 -3.19
C ALA A 246 22.54 16.46 -1.66
N LYS A 247 21.56 16.97 -0.91
CA LYS A 247 21.45 16.83 0.54
C LYS A 247 20.40 15.79 0.90
N ASN A 248 20.63 14.55 0.49
CA ASN A 248 19.61 13.49 0.53
C ASN A 248 18.99 13.26 1.91
N LYS A 249 19.80 13.28 2.99
CA LYS A 249 19.26 13.08 4.34
C LYS A 249 18.32 14.21 4.74
N GLU A 250 18.75 15.47 4.53
CA GLU A 250 17.91 16.65 4.78
C GLU A 250 16.63 16.60 3.95
N ALA A 251 16.72 16.14 2.69
CA ALA A 251 15.56 15.96 1.82
C ALA A 251 14.57 14.93 2.38
N ASN A 252 15.06 13.76 2.80
CA ASN A 252 14.22 12.72 3.40
C ASN A 252 13.55 13.21 4.68
N ASP A 253 14.26 13.96 5.53
CA ASP A 253 13.69 14.52 6.76
C ASP A 253 12.51 15.44 6.44
N TYR A 254 12.65 16.36 5.48
CA TYR A 254 11.55 17.24 5.04
C TYR A 254 10.37 16.44 4.42
N TYR A 255 10.63 15.45 3.59
CA TYR A 255 9.56 14.65 2.99
C TYR A 255 8.76 13.87 4.04
N ILE A 256 9.45 13.26 5.00
CA ILE A 256 8.82 12.51 6.09
C ILE A 256 8.01 13.44 7.00
N GLU A 257 8.54 14.64 7.30
CA GLU A 257 7.81 15.65 8.04
C GLU A 257 6.55 16.12 7.30
N GLY A 258 6.67 16.38 5.99
CA GLY A 258 5.56 16.82 5.17
C GLY A 258 4.39 15.82 5.13
N VAL A 259 4.66 14.52 5.15
CA VAL A 259 3.62 13.48 5.22
C VAL A 259 2.99 13.38 6.61
N GLY A 260 3.67 13.87 7.66
CA GLY A 260 3.26 13.71 9.06
C GLY A 260 1.89 14.29 9.43
N PHE A 261 1.33 15.17 8.61
CA PHE A 261 0.12 15.92 8.92
C PHE A 261 -1.16 15.34 8.31
N TYR A 262 -1.06 14.50 7.27
CA TYR A 262 -2.22 14.01 6.53
C TYR A 262 -2.07 12.52 6.23
N GLY A 263 -2.99 11.71 6.76
CA GLY A 263 -3.06 10.28 6.51
C GLY A 263 -3.46 10.02 5.05
N GLY A 264 -2.46 9.86 4.19
CA GLY A 264 -2.64 9.47 2.80
C GLY A 264 -2.16 8.04 2.55
N LEU A 265 -1.98 7.68 1.28
CA LEU A 265 -1.41 6.38 0.88
C LEU A 265 0.08 6.24 1.23
N ILE A 266 0.72 7.30 1.74
CA ILE A 266 2.12 7.29 2.19
C ILE A 266 2.10 7.26 3.72
N PRO A 267 2.73 6.27 4.37
CA PRO A 267 2.71 6.13 5.82
C PRO A 267 3.35 7.33 6.53
N ALA A 268 2.66 7.87 7.50
CA ALA A 268 3.21 8.91 8.37
C ALA A 268 4.17 8.33 9.40
N LYS A 269 5.13 9.11 9.85
CA LYS A 269 6.12 8.70 10.85
C LYS A 269 5.49 8.11 12.12
N TYR A 270 4.36 8.68 12.58
CA TYR A 270 3.68 8.16 13.78
C TYR A 270 3.20 6.71 13.63
N GLN A 271 2.84 6.27 12.41
CA GLN A 271 2.43 4.88 12.15
C GLN A 271 3.65 3.94 12.27
N ILE A 272 4.79 4.36 11.76
CA ILE A 272 6.06 3.62 11.85
C ILE A 272 6.47 3.49 13.33
N ASP A 273 6.45 4.60 14.06
CA ASP A 273 6.80 4.62 15.48
C ASP A 273 5.79 3.81 16.32
N CYS A 274 4.51 3.80 15.95
CA CYS A 274 3.48 2.96 16.56
C CYS A 274 3.82 1.46 16.39
N ILE A 275 4.18 1.01 15.18
CA ILE A 275 4.58 -0.37 14.92
C ILE A 275 5.80 -0.75 15.76
N ARG A 276 6.82 0.11 15.84
CA ARG A 276 8.02 -0.10 16.69
C ARG A 276 7.66 -0.23 18.18
N ASN A 277 6.79 0.64 18.66
CA ASN A 277 6.32 0.62 20.06
C ASN A 277 5.52 -0.64 20.36
N LEU A 278 4.65 -1.07 19.47
CA LEU A 278 3.88 -2.31 19.63
C LEU A 278 4.79 -3.55 19.58
N ALA A 279 5.75 -3.60 18.65
CA ALA A 279 6.74 -4.67 18.62
C ALA A 279 7.51 -4.77 19.94
N LYS A 280 7.95 -3.63 20.49
CA LYS A 280 8.60 -3.58 21.82
C LYS A 280 7.66 -3.99 22.95
N LYS A 281 6.42 -3.50 22.96
CA LYS A 281 5.40 -3.78 24.00
C LYS A 281 5.09 -5.28 24.11
N TYR A 282 4.98 -5.95 22.97
CA TYR A 282 4.66 -7.37 22.86
C TYR A 282 5.90 -8.27 22.72
N ASN A 283 7.11 -7.70 22.82
CA ASN A 283 8.39 -8.39 22.64
C ASN A 283 8.44 -9.23 21.34
N LEU A 284 8.02 -8.62 20.23
CA LEU A 284 7.98 -9.24 18.90
C LEU A 284 9.27 -8.95 18.12
N PRO A 285 9.76 -9.90 17.32
CA PRO A 285 10.79 -9.62 16.32
C PRO A 285 10.32 -8.52 15.37
N LEU A 286 11.16 -7.49 15.19
CA LEU A 286 10.89 -6.36 14.31
C LEU A 286 11.79 -6.40 13.08
N VAL A 287 11.20 -6.32 11.91
CA VAL A 287 11.87 -6.09 10.63
C VAL A 287 11.74 -4.59 10.31
N ASP A 288 12.76 -3.81 10.63
CA ASP A 288 12.70 -2.36 10.44
C ASP A 288 13.12 -1.96 9.02
N ILE A 289 12.15 -2.06 8.09
CA ILE A 289 12.35 -1.75 6.67
C ILE A 289 12.61 -0.24 6.51
N PHE A 290 11.83 0.58 7.20
CA PHE A 290 11.96 2.04 7.11
C PHE A 290 13.37 2.50 7.50
N GLU A 291 13.90 2.03 8.64
CA GLU A 291 15.25 2.37 9.08
C GLU A 291 16.30 1.95 8.04
N LYS A 292 16.15 0.74 7.48
CA LYS A 292 17.08 0.23 6.47
C LYS A 292 17.17 1.10 5.23
N ILE A 293 16.04 1.59 4.71
CA ILE A 293 16.04 2.45 3.53
C ILE A 293 16.47 3.89 3.88
N TYR A 294 16.11 4.39 5.06
CA TYR A 294 16.53 5.70 5.54
C TYR A 294 18.04 5.77 5.73
N ASP A 295 18.65 4.75 6.33
CA ASP A 295 20.09 4.64 6.55
C ASP A 295 20.89 4.40 5.27
N SER A 296 20.25 4.05 4.15
CA SER A 296 20.96 3.94 2.87
C SER A 296 21.54 5.27 2.37
N GLY A 297 20.99 6.40 2.84
CA GLY A 297 21.33 7.73 2.38
C GLY A 297 20.82 8.06 0.97
N GLU A 298 20.06 7.16 0.35
CA GLU A 298 19.37 7.43 -0.91
C GLU A 298 18.05 8.19 -0.67
N ILE A 299 17.56 8.91 -1.66
CA ILE A 299 16.23 9.53 -1.61
C ILE A 299 15.15 8.44 -1.56
N ILE A 300 14.28 8.51 -0.54
CA ILE A 300 13.16 7.58 -0.37
C ILE A 300 12.03 7.96 -1.34
N GLY A 301 12.20 7.51 -2.57
CA GLY A 301 11.41 7.89 -3.72
C GLY A 301 11.36 6.78 -4.77
N PHE A 302 11.29 7.15 -6.02
CA PHE A 302 11.33 6.21 -7.15
C PHE A 302 12.60 5.36 -7.27
N ASN A 303 13.58 5.56 -6.40
CA ASN A 303 14.75 4.67 -6.24
C ASN A 303 14.36 3.33 -5.59
N PHE A 304 13.25 3.30 -4.86
CA PHE A 304 12.76 2.13 -4.12
C PHE A 304 11.35 1.71 -4.55
N TYR A 305 10.63 2.58 -5.26
CA TYR A 305 9.22 2.37 -5.57
C TYR A 305 8.95 2.51 -7.07
N LYS A 306 7.97 1.77 -7.54
CA LYS A 306 7.47 1.92 -8.92
C LYS A 306 6.37 2.96 -9.04
N ASP A 307 5.65 3.21 -7.95
CA ASP A 307 4.58 4.21 -7.87
C ASP A 307 4.55 4.85 -6.47
N ASN A 308 3.39 5.26 -5.99
CA ASN A 308 3.27 5.95 -4.71
C ASN A 308 3.59 5.08 -3.48
N GLN A 309 3.42 3.74 -3.56
CA GLN A 309 3.59 2.87 -2.40
C GLN A 309 4.11 1.46 -2.70
N HIS A 310 4.16 1.04 -3.97
CA HIS A 310 4.55 -0.32 -4.30
C HIS A 310 6.07 -0.44 -4.51
N PRO A 311 6.73 -1.30 -3.72
CA PRO A 311 8.17 -1.54 -3.84
C PRO A 311 8.60 -1.95 -5.24
N ASP A 312 9.80 -1.56 -5.65
CA ASP A 312 10.47 -2.19 -6.78
C ASP A 312 11.10 -3.56 -6.37
N ILE A 313 11.65 -4.29 -7.35
CA ILE A 313 12.25 -5.61 -7.06
C ILE A 313 13.43 -5.48 -6.08
N LYS A 314 14.24 -4.43 -6.19
CA LYS A 314 15.39 -4.18 -5.29
C LYS A 314 14.91 -4.04 -3.84
N LEU A 315 13.83 -3.31 -3.61
CA LEU A 315 13.26 -3.17 -2.27
C LEU A 315 12.59 -4.48 -1.80
N TYR A 316 11.92 -5.23 -2.68
CA TYR A 316 11.40 -6.55 -2.31
C TYR A 316 12.51 -7.53 -1.91
N ILE A 317 13.68 -7.49 -2.56
CA ILE A 317 14.86 -8.27 -2.16
C ILE A 317 15.32 -7.83 -0.77
N THR A 318 15.47 -6.51 -0.55
CA THR A 318 15.87 -5.96 0.75
C THR A 318 14.89 -6.39 1.87
N ILE A 319 13.58 -6.32 1.63
CA ILE A 319 12.57 -6.77 2.59
C ILE A 319 12.74 -8.26 2.90
N ALA A 320 12.93 -9.09 1.87
CA ALA A 320 13.12 -10.54 2.02
C ALA A 320 14.38 -10.86 2.84
N GLU A 321 15.49 -10.17 2.57
CA GLU A 321 16.75 -10.33 3.32
C GLU A 321 16.60 -9.94 4.79
N LEU A 322 15.87 -8.85 5.09
CA LEU A 322 15.58 -8.44 6.45
C LEU A 322 14.71 -9.46 7.20
N PHE A 323 13.70 -10.03 6.55
CA PHE A 323 12.91 -11.14 7.11
C PHE A 323 13.79 -12.39 7.32
N ALA A 324 14.66 -12.74 6.36
CA ALA A 324 15.59 -13.86 6.50
C ALA A 324 16.51 -13.66 7.71
N LYS A 325 17.04 -12.45 7.91
CA LYS A 325 17.85 -12.08 9.07
C LYS A 325 17.06 -12.23 10.37
N ALA A 326 15.86 -11.68 10.46
CA ALA A 326 15.01 -11.77 11.66
C ALA A 326 14.66 -13.24 11.98
N LEU A 327 14.38 -14.06 10.98
CA LEU A 327 14.17 -15.50 11.16
C LEU A 327 15.46 -16.21 11.64
N LYS A 328 16.62 -15.82 11.12
CA LYS A 328 17.92 -16.37 11.55
C LYS A 328 18.22 -16.02 13.00
N GLU A 329 17.93 -14.81 13.42
CA GLU A 329 18.07 -14.38 14.81
C GLU A 329 17.13 -15.17 15.74
N LYS A 330 15.89 -15.43 15.29
CA LYS A 330 14.87 -16.14 16.07
C LYS A 330 15.12 -17.64 16.15
N TYR A 331 15.46 -18.30 15.05
CA TYR A 331 15.54 -19.76 14.96
C TYR A 331 16.99 -20.29 14.86
N GLY A 332 17.98 -19.40 14.81
CA GLY A 332 19.39 -19.77 14.81
C GLY A 332 19.77 -20.72 13.64
N PRO A 333 20.32 -21.90 13.96
CA PRO A 333 20.74 -22.88 12.94
C PRO A 333 19.56 -23.45 12.11
N GLY A 334 18.34 -23.29 12.59
CA GLY A 334 17.14 -23.75 11.88
C GLY A 334 16.84 -22.97 10.59
N ILE A 335 17.53 -21.85 10.35
CA ILE A 335 17.47 -21.09 9.11
C ILE A 335 18.80 -21.22 8.38
N ASN A 336 18.76 -21.84 7.20
CA ASN A 336 19.87 -21.85 6.28
C ASN A 336 19.66 -20.77 5.22
N ILE A 337 20.60 -19.83 5.09
CA ILE A 337 20.58 -18.85 4.00
C ILE A 337 21.31 -19.49 2.83
N GLU A 338 20.54 -19.99 1.86
CA GLU A 338 21.08 -20.70 0.69
C GLU A 338 21.58 -19.74 -0.39
N LYS A 339 21.00 -18.54 -0.46
CA LYS A 339 21.35 -17.52 -1.44
C LYS A 339 21.79 -16.25 -0.75
N ASN A 340 22.97 -15.76 -1.09
CA ASN A 340 23.50 -14.48 -0.61
C ASN A 340 23.66 -13.53 -1.79
N ASN A 341 23.50 -12.23 -1.56
CA ASN A 341 23.64 -11.18 -2.58
C ASN A 341 22.74 -11.41 -3.80
N VAL A 342 21.47 -11.72 -3.53
CA VAL A 342 20.46 -11.94 -4.56
C VAL A 342 20.27 -10.65 -5.37
N THR A 343 20.30 -10.75 -6.70
CA THR A 343 20.11 -9.62 -7.60
C THR A 343 18.70 -9.63 -8.23
N GLU A 344 18.28 -8.51 -8.80
CA GLU A 344 17.03 -8.43 -9.56
C GLU A 344 17.00 -9.46 -10.71
N LYS A 345 18.16 -9.66 -11.36
CA LYS A 345 18.30 -10.64 -12.43
C LYS A 345 18.04 -12.05 -11.93
N ASP A 346 18.63 -12.45 -10.79
CA ASP A 346 18.43 -13.78 -10.19
C ASP A 346 16.94 -14.02 -9.88
N VAL A 347 16.27 -13.00 -9.33
CA VAL A 347 14.83 -13.04 -9.01
C VAL A 347 13.99 -13.21 -10.28
N CYS A 348 14.24 -12.38 -11.30
CA CYS A 348 13.50 -12.45 -12.56
C CYS A 348 13.69 -13.82 -13.25
N GLU A 349 14.92 -14.32 -13.31
CA GLU A 349 15.22 -15.62 -13.91
C GLU A 349 14.55 -16.77 -13.14
N TYR A 350 14.67 -16.77 -11.82
CA TYR A 350 14.10 -17.84 -10.98
C TYR A 350 12.57 -17.92 -11.06
N PHE A 351 11.89 -16.77 -11.05
CA PHE A 351 10.41 -16.70 -11.11
C PHE A 351 9.87 -16.66 -12.54
N GLY A 352 10.72 -16.77 -13.56
CA GLY A 352 10.31 -16.71 -14.97
C GLY A 352 9.64 -15.40 -15.32
N PHE A 353 10.16 -14.27 -14.77
CA PHE A 353 9.68 -12.92 -15.03
C PHE A 353 10.36 -12.37 -16.27
N ASN A 354 9.58 -12.02 -17.29
CA ASN A 354 10.08 -11.66 -18.62
C ASN A 354 9.65 -10.23 -19.03
N ASP A 355 10.03 -9.83 -20.26
CA ASP A 355 9.76 -8.48 -20.77
C ASP A 355 8.26 -8.14 -20.84
N LYS A 356 7.40 -9.12 -21.11
CA LYS A 356 5.95 -8.90 -21.09
C LYS A 356 5.44 -8.61 -19.68
N ASP A 357 5.95 -9.33 -18.67
CA ASP A 357 5.63 -9.06 -17.28
C ASP A 357 6.12 -7.66 -16.88
N MET A 358 7.34 -7.28 -17.33
CA MET A 358 7.91 -5.97 -17.05
C MET A 358 7.13 -4.84 -17.75
N TYR A 359 6.64 -5.08 -18.96
CA TYR A 359 5.72 -4.17 -19.63
C TYR A 359 4.46 -3.92 -18.78
N ASP A 360 3.85 -4.97 -18.26
CA ASP A 360 2.66 -4.85 -17.39
C ASP A 360 2.97 -4.07 -16.11
N VAL A 361 4.16 -4.24 -15.53
CA VAL A 361 4.64 -3.45 -14.38
C VAL A 361 4.71 -1.96 -14.72
N TYR A 362 5.39 -1.60 -15.81
CA TYR A 362 5.50 -0.19 -16.20
C TYR A 362 4.13 0.43 -16.50
N ARG A 363 3.25 -0.33 -17.14
CA ARG A 363 1.89 0.14 -17.45
C ARG A 363 1.09 0.42 -16.18
N ARG A 364 1.07 -0.53 -15.22
CA ARG A 364 0.40 -0.36 -13.91
C ARG A 364 0.99 0.82 -13.14
N SER A 365 2.32 0.92 -13.11
CA SER A 365 3.01 2.01 -12.43
C SER A 365 2.72 3.37 -13.06
N LEU A 366 2.61 3.44 -14.40
CA LEU A 366 2.20 4.65 -15.08
C LEU A 366 0.77 5.03 -14.73
N ASP A 367 -0.16 4.07 -14.74
CA ASP A 367 -1.56 4.29 -14.36
C ASP A 367 -1.66 4.91 -12.95
N VAL A 368 -1.05 4.26 -11.96
CA VAL A 368 -1.06 4.74 -10.56
C VAL A 368 -0.39 6.12 -10.46
N THR A 369 0.73 6.33 -11.16
CA THR A 369 1.44 7.61 -11.12
C THR A 369 0.61 8.74 -11.74
N LEU A 370 -0.06 8.50 -12.86
CA LEU A 370 -0.95 9.48 -13.50
C LEU A 370 -2.09 9.88 -12.55
N VAL A 371 -2.78 8.90 -11.96
CA VAL A 371 -3.92 9.15 -11.05
C VAL A 371 -3.49 9.95 -9.84
N HIS A 372 -2.45 9.50 -9.13
CA HIS A 372 -2.02 10.14 -7.87
C HIS A 372 -1.16 11.40 -8.06
N SER A 373 -0.84 11.76 -9.29
CA SER A 373 -0.12 13.01 -9.58
C SER A 373 -1.04 14.19 -9.86
N LYS A 374 -2.34 13.93 -9.97
CA LYS A 374 -3.36 14.97 -10.15
C LYS A 374 -4.41 14.84 -9.06
N GLU A 375 -4.44 15.83 -8.18
CA GLU A 375 -5.53 16.00 -7.22
C GLU A 375 -6.26 17.30 -7.51
N ASN A 376 -7.53 17.18 -7.94
CA ASN A 376 -8.33 18.29 -8.41
C ASN A 376 -7.57 19.08 -9.50
N ASP A 377 -7.35 20.37 -9.29
CA ASP A 377 -6.60 21.24 -10.21
C ASP A 377 -5.09 21.30 -9.91
N ASN A 378 -4.61 20.52 -8.94
CA ASN A 378 -3.20 20.50 -8.58
C ASN A 378 -2.48 19.34 -9.25
N VAL A 379 -1.37 19.67 -9.89
CA VAL A 379 -0.54 18.69 -10.61
C VAL A 379 0.85 18.65 -9.98
N ASN A 380 1.25 17.45 -9.60
CA ASN A 380 2.61 17.22 -9.15
C ASN A 380 3.60 17.23 -10.33
N ARG A 381 4.17 18.39 -10.62
CA ARG A 381 5.12 18.59 -11.73
C ARG A 381 6.43 17.81 -11.57
N TYR A 382 6.78 17.43 -10.34
CA TYR A 382 8.02 16.68 -10.05
C TYR A 382 8.02 15.24 -10.57
N VAL A 383 6.85 14.69 -10.90
CA VAL A 383 6.74 13.33 -11.47
C VAL A 383 6.82 13.28 -12.99
N PHE A 384 6.77 14.42 -13.71
CA PHE A 384 6.69 14.44 -15.16
C PHE A 384 7.78 13.62 -15.84
N LYS A 385 9.02 13.75 -15.35
CA LYS A 385 10.14 12.96 -15.86
C LYS A 385 9.92 11.45 -15.69
N LYS A 386 9.33 11.04 -14.57
CA LYS A 386 9.04 9.62 -14.32
C LYS A 386 7.90 9.10 -15.17
N VAL A 387 6.87 9.91 -15.39
CA VAL A 387 5.77 9.60 -16.31
C VAL A 387 6.29 9.41 -17.73
N ASP A 388 7.17 10.31 -18.21
CA ASP A 388 7.81 10.17 -19.52
C ASP A 388 8.67 8.90 -19.61
N GLU A 389 9.44 8.60 -18.56
CA GLU A 389 10.25 7.37 -18.50
C GLU A 389 9.36 6.12 -18.64
N TYR A 390 8.24 6.06 -17.92
CA TYR A 390 7.32 4.93 -17.99
C TYR A 390 6.62 4.84 -19.35
N LEU A 391 6.20 5.97 -19.93
CA LEU A 391 5.62 6.01 -21.27
C LEU A 391 6.61 5.48 -22.32
N ASN A 392 7.89 5.87 -22.23
CA ASN A 392 8.93 5.37 -23.11
C ASN A 392 9.12 3.86 -22.93
N LYS A 393 9.16 3.36 -21.71
CA LYS A 393 9.29 1.93 -21.42
C LYS A 393 8.12 1.11 -21.96
N ILE A 394 6.88 1.54 -21.78
CA ILE A 394 5.73 0.83 -22.38
C ILE A 394 5.70 0.93 -23.90
N THR A 395 6.27 1.96 -24.47
CA THR A 395 6.40 2.09 -25.94
C THR A 395 7.45 1.12 -26.51
N GLU A 396 8.62 1.05 -25.87
CA GLU A 396 9.72 0.17 -26.25
C GLU A 396 9.37 -1.32 -26.09
N MET A 397 8.83 -1.67 -24.91
CA MET A 397 8.59 -3.08 -24.50
C MET A 397 7.21 -3.61 -24.90
N ASN A 398 6.40 -2.83 -25.59
CA ASN A 398 5.01 -3.20 -25.91
C ASN A 398 4.94 -4.54 -26.68
N PRO A 399 4.33 -5.58 -26.10
CA PRO A 399 4.25 -6.90 -26.72
C PRO A 399 3.18 -7.03 -27.79
N TYR A 400 2.37 -5.99 -27.98
CA TYR A 400 1.30 -5.97 -28.96
C TYR A 400 1.80 -5.43 -30.30
N GLU A 401 1.05 -5.66 -31.37
CA GLU A 401 1.36 -5.20 -32.72
C GLU A 401 0.17 -4.44 -33.32
N GLY A 402 0.42 -3.73 -34.45
CA GLY A 402 -0.59 -3.06 -35.21
C GLY A 402 -1.41 -2.01 -34.47
N GLU A 403 -2.72 -1.97 -34.72
CA GLU A 403 -3.64 -0.97 -34.16
C GLU A 403 -3.69 -1.00 -32.65
N HIS A 404 -3.61 -2.16 -32.02
CA HIS A 404 -3.69 -2.29 -30.56
C HIS A 404 -2.47 -1.64 -29.87
N LYS A 405 -1.26 -1.85 -30.40
CA LYS A 405 -0.06 -1.17 -29.94
C LYS A 405 -0.21 0.35 -30.03
N GLN A 406 -0.65 0.81 -31.21
CA GLN A 406 -0.85 2.25 -31.46
C GLN A 406 -1.90 2.84 -30.51
N ALA A 407 -2.99 2.13 -30.26
CA ALA A 407 -4.04 2.57 -29.34
C ALA A 407 -3.51 2.78 -27.91
N ILE A 408 -2.71 1.86 -27.39
CA ILE A 408 -2.11 1.95 -26.05
C ILE A 408 -1.18 3.16 -25.96
N ILE A 409 -0.26 3.29 -26.91
CA ILE A 409 0.73 4.38 -26.92
C ILE A 409 0.03 5.74 -27.05
N SER A 410 -0.95 5.85 -27.93
CA SER A 410 -1.70 7.09 -28.12
C SER A 410 -2.53 7.45 -26.91
N PHE A 411 -3.17 6.47 -26.27
CA PHE A 411 -3.95 6.69 -25.05
C PHE A 411 -3.06 7.22 -23.91
N TYR A 412 -1.98 6.54 -23.56
CA TYR A 412 -1.09 6.98 -22.50
C TYR A 412 -0.34 8.27 -22.84
N GLY A 413 0.01 8.48 -24.11
CA GLY A 413 0.53 9.76 -24.60
C GLY A 413 -0.46 10.91 -24.37
N MET A 414 -1.72 10.70 -24.75
CA MET A 414 -2.80 11.67 -24.48
C MET A 414 -2.94 11.98 -23.00
N MET A 415 -2.94 10.96 -22.13
CA MET A 415 -3.06 11.13 -20.69
C MET A 415 -1.87 11.87 -20.09
N THR A 416 -0.66 11.57 -20.56
CA THR A 416 0.57 12.24 -20.13
C THR A 416 0.56 13.73 -20.50
N GLU A 417 0.16 14.08 -21.72
CA GLU A 417 0.08 15.48 -22.15
C GLU A 417 -1.06 16.22 -21.41
N ALA A 418 -2.16 15.54 -21.12
CA ALA A 418 -3.23 16.09 -20.28
C ALA A 418 -2.73 16.39 -18.86
N LEU A 419 -1.97 15.49 -18.23
CA LEU A 419 -1.36 15.72 -16.93
C LEU A 419 -0.44 16.94 -16.93
N LYS A 420 0.36 17.12 -17.98
CA LYS A 420 1.27 18.26 -18.14
C LYS A 420 0.56 19.58 -18.47
N GLY A 421 -0.77 19.56 -18.68
CA GLY A 421 -1.54 20.72 -19.07
C GLY A 421 -1.42 21.11 -20.55
N ASN A 422 -0.79 20.27 -21.38
CA ASN A 422 -0.58 20.49 -22.82
C ASN A 422 -1.85 20.13 -23.61
N LYS A 423 -2.91 20.89 -23.41
CA LYS A 423 -4.25 20.63 -23.98
C LYS A 423 -4.23 20.47 -25.48
N ASP A 424 -3.54 21.36 -26.19
CA ASP A 424 -3.48 21.33 -27.67
C ASP A 424 -2.84 20.02 -28.15
N ARG A 425 -1.71 19.63 -27.55
CA ARG A 425 -1.02 18.39 -27.90
C ARG A 425 -1.87 17.14 -27.54
N MET A 426 -2.55 17.16 -26.41
CA MET A 426 -3.51 16.11 -26.05
C MET A 426 -4.61 15.97 -27.12
N PHE A 427 -5.21 17.10 -27.57
CA PHE A 427 -6.25 17.08 -28.61
C PHE A 427 -5.72 16.61 -29.96
N GLU A 428 -4.50 16.99 -30.35
CA GLU A 428 -3.85 16.48 -31.56
C GLU A 428 -3.74 14.96 -31.52
N ILE A 429 -3.15 14.41 -30.46
CA ILE A 429 -2.99 12.94 -30.28
C ILE A 429 -4.35 12.25 -30.36
N TYR A 430 -5.36 12.78 -29.65
CA TYR A 430 -6.71 12.20 -29.68
C TYR A 430 -7.31 12.25 -31.08
N LYS A 431 -7.25 13.39 -31.74
CA LYS A 431 -7.81 13.60 -33.11
C LYS A 431 -7.18 12.67 -34.12
N GLU A 432 -5.85 12.52 -34.08
CA GLU A 432 -5.10 11.66 -35.01
C GLU A 432 -5.40 10.17 -34.81
N ASN A 433 -5.72 9.75 -33.59
CA ASN A 433 -5.84 8.34 -33.21
C ASN A 433 -7.24 7.98 -32.68
N LYS A 434 -8.24 8.86 -32.86
CA LYS A 434 -9.57 8.73 -32.26
C LYS A 434 -10.21 7.36 -32.50
N ASP A 435 -10.28 6.93 -33.75
CA ASP A 435 -10.96 5.69 -34.11
C ASP A 435 -10.28 4.46 -33.50
N ILE A 436 -8.94 4.49 -33.42
CA ILE A 436 -8.14 3.41 -32.84
C ILE A 436 -8.32 3.39 -31.31
N ILE A 437 -8.27 4.56 -30.65
CA ILE A 437 -8.48 4.68 -29.21
C ILE A 437 -9.91 4.25 -28.85
N GLU A 438 -10.93 4.77 -29.54
CA GLU A 438 -12.32 4.46 -29.29
C GLU A 438 -12.64 2.97 -29.45
N LYS A 439 -12.06 2.33 -30.46
CA LYS A 439 -12.22 0.89 -30.74
C LYS A 439 -11.60 0.03 -29.63
N ASN A 440 -10.45 0.44 -29.06
CA ASN A 440 -9.64 -0.37 -28.14
C ASN A 440 -9.70 0.13 -26.69
N LYS A 441 -10.43 1.20 -26.38
CA LYS A 441 -10.37 1.85 -25.05
C LYS A 441 -10.71 0.92 -23.88
N TYR A 442 -11.63 -0.01 -24.04
CA TYR A 442 -12.00 -0.97 -23.00
C TYR A 442 -10.93 -2.05 -22.79
N ASP A 443 -10.25 -2.47 -23.86
CA ASP A 443 -9.16 -3.45 -23.77
C ASP A 443 -7.89 -2.83 -23.17
N ILE A 444 -7.61 -1.57 -23.52
CA ILE A 444 -6.49 -0.81 -22.99
C ILE A 444 -6.61 -0.70 -21.47
N TYR A 445 -7.83 -0.59 -21.00
CA TYR A 445 -8.17 -0.15 -19.66
C TYR A 445 -8.54 -1.27 -18.67
N ALA A 446 -8.71 -2.50 -19.13
CA ALA A 446 -9.47 -3.56 -18.46
C ALA A 446 -8.95 -4.03 -17.07
N ARG A 447 -7.86 -3.50 -16.52
CA ARG A 447 -7.27 -4.20 -15.37
C ARG A 447 -6.99 -3.43 -14.07
N HIS A 448 -6.75 -2.11 -14.04
CA HIS A 448 -6.12 -1.53 -12.84
C HIS A 448 -6.46 -0.09 -12.44
N CYS A 449 -7.47 0.58 -12.99
CA CYS A 449 -7.67 1.99 -12.72
C CYS A 449 -8.98 2.33 -12.01
N ASP A 450 -8.94 3.41 -11.25
CA ASP A 450 -10.14 4.11 -10.79
C ASP A 450 -10.81 4.81 -11.99
N TRP A 451 -11.70 4.05 -12.64
CA TRP A 451 -12.41 4.44 -13.86
C TRP A 451 -13.20 5.74 -13.73
N GLU A 452 -13.73 6.02 -12.54
CA GLU A 452 -14.53 7.22 -12.33
C GLU A 452 -13.69 8.47 -12.39
N GLU A 453 -12.51 8.48 -11.78
CA GLU A 453 -11.62 9.62 -11.80
C GLU A 453 -11.04 9.87 -13.19
N TYR A 454 -10.59 8.82 -13.86
CA TYR A 454 -10.10 8.95 -15.25
C TYR A 454 -11.19 9.41 -16.20
N ASN A 455 -12.41 8.88 -16.04
CA ASN A 455 -13.53 9.29 -16.87
C ASN A 455 -13.84 10.77 -16.67
N LYS A 456 -13.92 11.24 -15.45
CA LYS A 456 -14.10 12.66 -15.12
C LYS A 456 -12.99 13.52 -15.73
N TRP A 457 -11.77 13.09 -15.56
CA TRP A 457 -10.61 13.82 -16.03
C TRP A 457 -10.56 13.92 -17.54
N VAL A 458 -10.58 12.79 -18.27
CA VAL A 458 -10.55 12.77 -19.75
C VAL A 458 -11.77 13.44 -20.31
N SER A 459 -12.96 13.21 -19.78
CA SER A 459 -14.20 13.83 -20.27
C SER A 459 -14.19 15.35 -20.09
N SER A 460 -13.68 15.84 -18.96
CA SER A 460 -13.52 17.28 -18.71
C SER A 460 -12.58 17.93 -19.71
N TYR A 461 -11.44 17.30 -20.00
CA TYR A 461 -10.47 17.84 -20.98
C TYR A 461 -10.99 17.79 -22.41
N LEU A 462 -11.66 16.71 -22.80
CA LEU A 462 -12.23 16.55 -24.16
C LEU A 462 -13.53 17.35 -24.37
N GLY A 463 -14.11 17.90 -23.30
CA GLY A 463 -15.39 18.60 -23.36
C GLY A 463 -16.56 17.67 -23.70
N ILE A 464 -16.45 16.36 -23.38
CA ILE A 464 -17.49 15.37 -23.63
C ILE A 464 -18.11 14.94 -22.30
N LYS A 465 -19.36 14.45 -22.35
CA LYS A 465 -20.09 14.07 -21.13
C LYS A 465 -19.46 12.88 -20.44
N GLU A 466 -19.01 11.90 -21.20
CA GLU A 466 -18.46 10.65 -20.71
C GLU A 466 -17.54 10.04 -21.76
N PHE A 467 -16.29 9.76 -21.38
CA PHE A 467 -15.32 9.11 -22.28
C PHE A 467 -15.46 7.58 -22.23
N PHE A 468 -15.64 7.03 -21.03
CA PHE A 468 -15.92 5.61 -20.82
C PHE A 468 -17.37 5.42 -20.38
N ASP A 469 -18.09 4.55 -21.06
CA ASP A 469 -19.41 4.08 -20.62
C ASP A 469 -19.22 3.00 -19.53
N LEU A 470 -19.34 3.40 -18.28
CA LEU A 470 -19.13 2.52 -17.13
C LEU A 470 -20.14 1.37 -17.04
N SER A 471 -21.25 1.43 -17.80
CA SER A 471 -22.23 0.32 -17.88
C SER A 471 -21.73 -0.87 -18.71
N LYS A 472 -20.65 -0.70 -19.46
CA LYS A 472 -20.02 -1.74 -20.30
C LYS A 472 -18.86 -2.46 -19.64
N ARG A 473 -18.71 -2.33 -18.33
CA ARG A 473 -17.75 -3.06 -17.50
C ARG A 473 -18.06 -4.54 -17.38
#